data_d9fa8d3eea5bdbe323b78956c99293d6
#
_entry.id   d9fa8d3eea5bdbe323b78956c99293d6
#
_cell.length_a   1.000
_cell.length_b   1.000
_cell.length_c   1.000
_cell.angle_alpha   90.00
_cell.angle_beta   90.00
_cell.angle_gamma   90.00
#
_symmetry.space_group_name_H-M   'P 1'
#
loop_
_entity.id
_entity.type
_entity.pdbx_description
1 polymer ?
#
loop_
_entity_poly.entity_id
_entity_poly.type
_entity_poly.pdbx_seq_one_letter_code
_entity_poly.pdbx_strand_id
1 'polypeptide(L)'
;MRKLTLTIALTVASVSSLFAQLPDPGFIVDKHTAIVITDPQNDFLSPDGVAWGVVGQSVMENNTVDNIEALFKVAKEKGITVFVSPHYYFKHDHTWQFEGALEVLMHKIGMFDRSNVLSTEGFEGSGADWLDKYKEYIDGENVIVTSPHKVYGPESNDLALQLRKHGFNKVVLAGMSANLCTESHMRDLVESGFEVSVVKDATAAAILPGMNGYEAALVNFKMIASHVFTTKEAVKELKKFKKM
;
A
#
# COMPACT_ATOMS: atom_id res chain seq x y z
N MET A 1 43.84 36.36 -5.64
CA MET A 1 42.70 35.85 -6.38
C MET A 1 42.57 34.30 -6.36
N ARG A 2 43.64 33.49 -6.48
CA ARG A 2 43.58 32.02 -6.48
C ARG A 2 43.00 31.38 -5.17
N LYS A 3 43.25 31.98 -3.98
CA LYS A 3 42.80 31.44 -2.71
C LYS A 3 41.29 31.65 -2.46
N LEU A 4 40.70 32.73 -3.03
CA LEU A 4 39.26 33.00 -2.87
C LEU A 4 38.40 32.06 -3.72
N THR A 5 38.88 31.70 -4.92
CA THR A 5 38.17 30.76 -5.81
C THR A 5 38.14 29.34 -5.25
N LEU A 6 39.19 28.90 -4.55
CA LEU A 6 39.28 27.57 -3.96
C LEU A 6 38.32 27.43 -2.76
N THR A 7 38.18 28.51 -1.95
CA THR A 7 37.27 28.50 -0.77
C THR A 7 35.80 28.46 -1.20
N ILE A 8 35.43 29.18 -2.27
CA ILE A 8 34.05 29.16 -2.81
C ILE A 8 33.72 27.79 -3.41
N ALA A 9 34.67 27.17 -4.12
CA ALA A 9 34.46 25.83 -4.69
C ALA A 9 34.29 24.76 -3.61
N LEU A 10 35.03 24.83 -2.49
CA LEU A 10 34.88 23.89 -1.37
C LEU A 10 33.55 24.06 -0.64
N THR A 11 33.06 25.30 -0.45
CA THR A 11 31.78 25.57 0.23
C THR A 11 30.60 25.13 -0.64
N VAL A 12 30.65 25.33 -1.95
CA VAL A 12 29.59 24.85 -2.85
C VAL A 12 29.57 23.33 -2.93
N ALA A 13 30.70 22.66 -2.96
CA ALA A 13 30.80 21.20 -2.97
C ALA A 13 30.29 20.59 -1.65
N SER A 14 30.55 21.22 -0.49
CA SER A 14 30.05 20.73 0.82
C SER A 14 28.55 20.94 0.99
N VAL A 15 27.98 22.02 0.45
CA VAL A 15 26.54 22.26 0.46
C VAL A 15 25.82 21.30 -0.49
N SER A 16 26.38 21.01 -1.65
CA SER A 16 25.79 20.05 -2.61
C SER A 16 25.76 18.62 -2.05
N SER A 17 26.70 18.22 -1.22
CA SER A 17 26.72 16.89 -0.60
C SER A 17 25.69 16.74 0.54
N LEU A 18 25.30 17.83 1.20
CA LEU A 18 24.26 17.83 2.24
C LEU A 18 22.85 17.59 1.68
N PHE A 19 22.62 17.95 0.42
CA PHE A 19 21.33 17.71 -0.27
C PHE A 19 21.32 16.43 -1.12
N ALA A 20 22.43 15.70 -1.17
CA ALA A 20 22.53 14.48 -1.99
C ALA A 20 21.83 13.27 -1.36
N GLN A 21 21.46 13.33 -0.09
CA GLN A 21 20.78 12.25 0.61
C GLN A 21 19.55 12.79 1.31
N LEU A 22 18.37 12.21 0.99
CA LEU A 22 17.14 12.51 1.72
C LEU A 22 17.29 12.08 3.18
N PRO A 23 16.79 12.87 4.13
CA PRO A 23 16.75 12.44 5.52
C PRO A 23 15.85 11.21 5.66
N ASP A 24 16.23 10.28 6.52
CA ASP A 24 15.39 9.18 6.95
C ASP A 24 14.99 9.46 8.42
N PRO A 25 13.76 9.92 8.69
CA PRO A 25 13.32 10.17 10.05
C PRO A 25 13.19 8.90 10.88
N GLY A 26 13.19 7.73 10.23
CA GLY A 26 13.01 6.42 10.85
C GLY A 26 11.55 6.14 11.19
N PHE A 27 11.27 4.94 11.68
CA PHE A 27 9.94 4.52 12.11
C PHE A 27 10.07 3.56 13.31
N ILE A 28 9.44 3.90 14.41
CA ILE A 28 9.45 3.08 15.63
C ILE A 28 8.07 2.48 15.83
N VAL A 29 8.01 1.15 15.86
CA VAL A 29 6.78 0.41 16.17
C VAL A 29 6.45 0.55 17.67
N ASP A 30 5.23 0.97 17.97
CA ASP A 30 4.68 1.10 19.31
C ASP A 30 3.19 0.72 19.36
N LYS A 31 2.53 0.91 20.49
CA LYS A 31 1.11 0.59 20.72
C LYS A 31 0.13 1.35 19.81
N HIS A 32 0.57 2.42 19.17
CA HIS A 32 -0.22 3.23 18.24
C HIS A 32 0.04 2.86 16.78
N THR A 33 0.76 1.76 16.54
CA THR A 33 1.07 1.25 15.21
C THR A 33 0.03 0.23 14.77
N ALA A 34 -0.52 0.42 13.56
CA ALA A 34 -1.33 -0.55 12.84
C ALA A 34 -0.67 -0.93 11.50
N ILE A 35 -1.05 -2.08 10.97
CA ILE A 35 -0.71 -2.45 9.60
C ILE A 35 -1.89 -2.10 8.71
N VAL A 36 -1.65 -1.56 7.53
CA VAL A 36 -2.66 -1.32 6.49
C VAL A 36 -2.27 -2.13 5.26
N ILE A 37 -3.20 -2.93 4.75
CA ILE A 37 -3.05 -3.72 3.53
C ILE A 37 -4.10 -3.24 2.52
N THR A 38 -3.65 -2.67 1.40
CA THR A 38 -4.52 -2.27 0.30
C THR A 38 -4.72 -3.42 -0.68
N ASP A 39 -5.95 -3.61 -1.12
CA ASP A 39 -6.35 -4.49 -2.23
C ASP A 39 -5.73 -5.91 -2.21
N PRO A 40 -5.83 -6.68 -1.11
CA PRO A 40 -5.30 -8.04 -1.06
C PRO A 40 -6.20 -9.04 -1.81
N GLN A 41 -6.62 -8.66 -3.03
CA GLN A 41 -7.71 -9.27 -3.80
C GLN A 41 -7.20 -10.08 -5.00
N ASN A 42 -8.01 -11.04 -5.44
CA ASN A 42 -7.67 -11.99 -6.51
C ASN A 42 -7.29 -11.29 -7.82
N ASP A 43 -7.98 -10.21 -8.22
CA ASP A 43 -7.71 -9.51 -9.48
C ASP A 43 -6.26 -9.04 -9.62
N PHE A 44 -5.59 -8.73 -8.50
CA PHE A 44 -4.18 -8.38 -8.49
C PHE A 44 -3.25 -9.57 -8.22
N LEU A 45 -3.62 -10.45 -7.29
CA LEU A 45 -2.68 -11.35 -6.64
C LEU A 45 -2.84 -12.82 -7.04
N SER A 46 -3.94 -13.17 -7.72
CA SER A 46 -4.13 -14.49 -8.32
C SER A 46 -3.60 -14.53 -9.76
N PRO A 47 -2.95 -15.64 -10.19
CA PRO A 47 -2.63 -15.86 -11.59
C PRO A 47 -3.85 -15.81 -12.53
N ASP A 48 -5.05 -16.07 -12.02
CA ASP A 48 -6.32 -16.00 -12.75
C ASP A 48 -6.97 -14.60 -12.69
N GLY A 49 -6.39 -13.66 -11.95
CA GLY A 49 -6.90 -12.30 -11.82
C GLY A 49 -6.77 -11.49 -13.11
N VAL A 50 -7.74 -10.62 -13.39
CA VAL A 50 -7.80 -9.88 -14.67
C VAL A 50 -6.62 -8.92 -14.87
N ALA A 51 -5.94 -8.48 -13.80
CA ALA A 51 -4.75 -7.64 -13.87
C ALA A 51 -3.43 -8.44 -13.94
N TRP A 52 -3.46 -9.76 -13.75
CA TRP A 52 -2.25 -10.57 -13.66
C TRP A 52 -1.31 -10.41 -14.86
N GLY A 53 -1.85 -10.30 -16.06
CA GLY A 53 -1.06 -10.11 -17.28
C GLY A 53 -0.14 -8.89 -17.27
N VAL A 54 -0.40 -7.89 -16.42
CA VAL A 54 0.41 -6.67 -16.31
C VAL A 54 1.11 -6.52 -14.97
N VAL A 55 0.60 -7.12 -13.90
CA VAL A 55 1.20 -7.03 -12.55
C VAL A 55 1.97 -8.29 -12.14
N GLY A 56 1.66 -9.45 -12.71
CA GLY A 56 2.15 -10.74 -12.25
C GLY A 56 3.67 -10.86 -12.22
N GLN A 57 4.36 -10.28 -13.21
CA GLN A 57 5.83 -10.24 -13.22
C GLN A 57 6.34 -9.53 -11.94
N SER A 58 5.85 -8.34 -11.66
CA SER A 58 6.26 -7.55 -10.48
C SER A 58 5.86 -8.25 -9.16
N VAL A 59 4.69 -8.88 -9.12
CA VAL A 59 4.23 -9.66 -7.95
C VAL A 59 5.19 -10.81 -7.65
N MET A 60 5.63 -11.54 -8.68
CA MET A 60 6.58 -12.65 -8.53
C MET A 60 7.99 -12.18 -8.17
N GLU A 61 8.51 -11.16 -8.86
CA GLU A 61 9.85 -10.62 -8.61
C GLU A 61 10.01 -10.09 -7.19
N ASN A 62 8.99 -9.46 -6.63
CA ASN A 62 8.99 -8.93 -5.27
C ASN A 62 8.53 -9.97 -4.22
N ASN A 63 8.14 -11.16 -4.62
CA ASN A 63 7.52 -12.16 -3.72
C ASN A 63 6.35 -11.58 -2.91
N THR A 64 5.56 -10.72 -3.53
CA THR A 64 4.56 -9.85 -2.87
C THR A 64 3.54 -10.65 -2.07
N VAL A 65 3.06 -11.77 -2.61
CA VAL A 65 2.05 -12.61 -1.96
C VAL A 65 2.56 -13.17 -0.64
N ASP A 66 3.75 -13.75 -0.59
CA ASP A 66 4.31 -14.32 0.64
C ASP A 66 4.72 -13.22 1.63
N ASN A 67 5.15 -12.08 1.12
CA ASN A 67 5.51 -10.92 1.92
C ASN A 67 4.31 -10.30 2.62
N ILE A 68 3.17 -10.15 1.95
CA ILE A 68 1.90 -9.73 2.59
C ILE A 68 1.47 -10.76 3.63
N GLU A 69 1.56 -12.06 3.32
CA GLU A 69 1.24 -13.11 4.30
C GLU A 69 2.12 -13.02 5.56
N ALA A 70 3.41 -12.73 5.39
CA ALA A 70 4.32 -12.59 6.52
C ALA A 70 3.92 -11.41 7.45
N LEU A 71 3.35 -10.34 6.88
CA LEU A 71 2.80 -9.23 7.67
C LEU A 71 1.54 -9.66 8.43
N PHE A 72 0.62 -10.40 7.81
CA PHE A 72 -0.54 -10.97 8.49
C PHE A 72 -0.12 -11.93 9.61
N LYS A 73 0.85 -12.81 9.37
CA LYS A 73 1.37 -13.77 10.36
C LYS A 73 1.93 -13.07 11.60
N VAL A 74 2.78 -12.08 11.40
CA VAL A 74 3.36 -11.34 12.55
C VAL A 74 2.30 -10.52 13.28
N ALA A 75 1.30 -9.99 12.56
CA ALA A 75 0.19 -9.28 13.17
C ALA A 75 -0.64 -10.21 14.07
N LYS A 76 -1.00 -11.41 13.58
CA LYS A 76 -1.71 -12.44 14.35
C LYS A 76 -0.91 -12.88 15.56
N GLU A 77 0.39 -13.16 15.41
CA GLU A 77 1.31 -13.56 16.49
C GLU A 77 1.40 -12.52 17.60
N LYS A 78 1.47 -11.24 17.23
CA LYS A 78 1.72 -10.13 18.16
C LYS A 78 0.45 -9.40 18.62
N GLY A 79 -0.71 -9.74 18.07
CA GLY A 79 -1.97 -9.04 18.31
C GLY A 79 -1.98 -7.60 17.82
N ILE A 80 -1.27 -7.33 16.72
CA ILE A 80 -1.27 -6.03 16.05
C ILE A 80 -2.53 -5.92 15.21
N THR A 81 -3.21 -4.78 15.26
CA THR A 81 -4.38 -4.55 14.43
C THR A 81 -3.98 -4.35 12.96
N VAL A 82 -4.67 -5.06 12.08
CA VAL A 82 -4.55 -4.89 10.64
C VAL A 82 -5.82 -4.24 10.09
N PHE A 83 -5.67 -3.23 9.28
CA PHE A 83 -6.76 -2.65 8.48
C PHE A 83 -6.58 -3.12 7.04
N VAL A 84 -7.64 -3.71 6.49
CA VAL A 84 -7.70 -4.05 5.07
C VAL A 84 -8.55 -3.00 4.38
N SER A 85 -7.97 -2.35 3.37
CA SER A 85 -8.64 -1.32 2.56
C SER A 85 -8.91 -1.89 1.17
N PRO A 86 -10.13 -2.40 0.89
CA PRO A 86 -10.46 -3.06 -0.37
C PRO A 86 -10.90 -2.08 -1.44
N HIS A 87 -10.77 -2.48 -2.70
CA HIS A 87 -11.31 -1.81 -3.85
C HIS A 87 -12.54 -2.58 -4.37
N TYR A 88 -13.68 -1.93 -4.46
CA TYR A 88 -14.86 -2.50 -5.11
C TYR A 88 -15.54 -1.52 -6.05
N TYR A 89 -15.92 -2.00 -7.22
CA TYR A 89 -16.88 -1.34 -8.10
C TYR A 89 -18.24 -2.04 -8.00
N PHE A 90 -19.28 -1.23 -8.10
CA PHE A 90 -20.66 -1.69 -8.12
C PHE A 90 -21.30 -1.30 -9.45
N LYS A 91 -22.44 -1.92 -9.78
CA LYS A 91 -23.13 -1.68 -11.05
C LYS A 91 -23.38 -0.20 -11.37
N HIS A 92 -23.59 0.64 -10.36
CA HIS A 92 -23.81 2.07 -10.57
C HIS A 92 -22.51 2.84 -10.87
N ASP A 93 -21.33 2.34 -10.48
CA ASP A 93 -20.05 2.97 -10.78
C ASP A 93 -19.75 2.90 -12.29
N HIS A 94 -20.18 1.85 -12.98
CA HIS A 94 -20.08 1.72 -14.44
C HIS A 94 -20.93 2.71 -15.24
N THR A 95 -21.65 3.60 -14.58
CA THR A 95 -22.41 4.67 -15.21
C THR A 95 -21.78 6.05 -15.05
N TRP A 96 -20.54 6.11 -14.59
CA TRP A 96 -19.82 7.38 -14.45
C TRP A 96 -19.66 8.07 -15.80
N GLN A 97 -19.77 9.40 -15.78
CA GLN A 97 -19.64 10.23 -16.97
C GLN A 97 -18.22 10.80 -17.15
N PHE A 98 -17.42 10.78 -16.08
CA PHE A 98 -16.07 11.34 -16.06
C PHE A 98 -15.15 10.30 -15.46
N GLU A 99 -14.27 9.75 -16.28
CA GLU A 99 -13.37 8.68 -15.90
C GLU A 99 -11.96 8.96 -16.41
N GLY A 100 -10.96 8.56 -15.63
CA GLY A 100 -9.58 8.50 -16.07
C GLY A 100 -9.32 7.25 -16.92
N ALA A 101 -8.19 7.22 -17.63
CA ALA A 101 -7.85 6.11 -18.54
C ALA A 101 -7.85 4.73 -17.84
N LEU A 102 -7.40 4.67 -16.59
CA LEU A 102 -7.36 3.42 -15.83
C LEU A 102 -8.76 2.99 -15.38
N GLU A 103 -9.62 3.92 -14.97
CA GLU A 103 -11.00 3.63 -14.57
C GLU A 103 -11.79 3.02 -15.73
N VAL A 104 -11.68 3.62 -16.91
CA VAL A 104 -12.28 3.08 -18.16
C VAL A 104 -11.79 1.66 -18.42
N LEU A 105 -10.49 1.39 -18.24
CA LEU A 105 -9.94 0.05 -18.43
C LEU A 105 -10.50 -0.93 -17.38
N MET A 106 -10.50 -0.56 -16.11
CA MET A 106 -10.95 -1.41 -15.01
C MET A 106 -12.43 -1.77 -15.16
N HIS A 107 -13.29 -0.81 -15.49
CA HIS A 107 -14.70 -1.07 -15.79
C HIS A 107 -14.88 -1.97 -17.01
N LYS A 108 -14.09 -1.77 -18.06
CA LYS A 108 -14.17 -2.59 -19.28
C LYS A 108 -13.83 -4.07 -19.02
N ILE A 109 -12.89 -4.35 -18.12
CA ILE A 109 -12.45 -5.73 -17.81
C ILE A 109 -13.15 -6.32 -16.58
N GLY A 110 -14.06 -5.58 -15.94
CA GLY A 110 -14.79 -6.01 -14.75
C GLY A 110 -13.92 -6.19 -13.50
N MET A 111 -12.85 -5.38 -13.39
CA MET A 111 -11.92 -5.49 -12.27
C MET A 111 -12.57 -5.03 -10.98
N PHE A 112 -12.49 -5.84 -9.91
CA PHE A 112 -13.08 -5.62 -8.58
C PHE A 112 -14.59 -5.47 -8.57
N ASP A 113 -15.28 -5.95 -9.58
CA ASP A 113 -16.73 -5.85 -9.67
C ASP A 113 -17.42 -6.68 -8.59
N ARG A 114 -18.40 -6.06 -7.96
CA ARG A 114 -19.39 -6.69 -7.06
C ARG A 114 -20.80 -6.42 -7.54
N SER A 115 -21.65 -7.42 -7.41
CA SER A 115 -23.04 -7.33 -7.85
C SER A 115 -23.81 -6.22 -7.11
N ASN A 116 -23.58 -6.07 -5.80
CA ASN A 116 -24.32 -5.14 -4.94
C ASN A 116 -23.55 -4.82 -3.66
N VAL A 117 -23.81 -3.66 -3.07
CA VAL A 117 -23.22 -3.23 -1.78
C VAL A 117 -23.64 -4.17 -0.64
N LEU A 118 -24.89 -4.65 -0.64
CA LEU A 118 -25.45 -5.46 0.43
C LEU A 118 -25.52 -6.96 0.12
N SER A 119 -25.04 -7.39 -1.06
CA SER A 119 -25.06 -8.79 -1.48
C SER A 119 -23.64 -9.36 -1.56
N THR A 120 -23.49 -10.59 -1.12
CA THR A 120 -22.29 -11.41 -1.34
C THR A 120 -22.45 -12.37 -2.53
N GLU A 121 -23.57 -12.28 -3.26
CA GLU A 121 -23.82 -13.11 -4.44
C GLU A 121 -22.72 -12.90 -5.49
N GLY A 122 -22.10 -14.01 -5.93
CA GLY A 122 -21.01 -14.01 -6.89
C GLY A 122 -19.71 -13.41 -6.38
N PHE A 123 -19.56 -13.12 -5.07
CA PHE A 123 -18.34 -12.56 -4.51
C PHE A 123 -17.28 -13.63 -4.26
N GLU A 124 -17.67 -14.76 -3.69
CA GLU A 124 -16.76 -15.85 -3.34
C GLU A 124 -16.04 -16.38 -4.58
N GLY A 125 -14.70 -16.37 -4.54
CA GLY A 125 -13.84 -16.79 -5.64
C GLY A 125 -13.79 -15.82 -6.83
N SER A 126 -14.49 -14.67 -6.76
CA SER A 126 -14.40 -13.63 -7.80
C SER A 126 -13.07 -12.88 -7.76
N GLY A 127 -12.79 -12.05 -8.77
CA GLY A 127 -11.64 -11.14 -8.78
C GLY A 127 -11.64 -10.15 -7.62
N ALA A 128 -12.82 -9.74 -7.16
CA ALA A 128 -13.02 -8.85 -6.02
C ALA A 128 -12.85 -9.53 -4.65
N ASP A 129 -12.88 -10.86 -4.59
CA ASP A 129 -12.67 -11.62 -3.35
C ASP A 129 -11.20 -11.58 -2.91
N TRP A 130 -10.97 -11.86 -1.64
CA TRP A 130 -9.64 -11.97 -1.07
C TRP A 130 -8.85 -13.13 -1.70
N LEU A 131 -7.55 -12.99 -1.84
CA LEU A 131 -6.71 -14.14 -2.17
C LEU A 131 -6.90 -15.20 -1.07
N ASP A 132 -7.19 -16.44 -1.46
CA ASP A 132 -7.55 -17.53 -0.52
C ASP A 132 -6.56 -17.68 0.63
N LYS A 133 -5.28 -17.49 0.34
CA LYS A 133 -4.19 -17.52 1.31
C LYS A 133 -4.35 -16.53 2.47
N TYR A 134 -5.11 -15.45 2.28
CA TYR A 134 -5.30 -14.40 3.29
C TYR A 134 -6.60 -14.51 4.07
N LYS A 135 -7.56 -15.28 3.61
CA LYS A 135 -8.90 -15.39 4.22
C LYS A 135 -8.85 -15.74 5.69
N GLU A 136 -8.00 -16.72 6.07
CA GLU A 136 -7.84 -17.13 7.48
C GLU A 136 -7.33 -16.01 8.41
N TYR A 137 -6.64 -15.01 7.86
CA TYR A 137 -6.17 -13.87 8.62
C TYR A 137 -7.21 -12.75 8.63
N ILE A 138 -7.85 -12.49 7.48
CA ILE A 138 -8.84 -11.40 7.32
C ILE A 138 -10.06 -11.67 8.20
N ASP A 139 -10.45 -12.92 8.36
CA ASP A 139 -11.52 -13.34 9.29
C ASP A 139 -11.09 -13.29 10.78
N GLY A 140 -9.85 -12.92 11.06
CA GLY A 140 -9.30 -12.89 12.42
C GLY A 140 -9.78 -11.68 13.24
N GLU A 141 -9.84 -11.85 14.56
CA GLU A 141 -10.33 -10.83 15.52
C GLU A 141 -9.52 -9.51 15.52
N ASN A 142 -8.28 -9.55 15.05
CA ASN A 142 -7.40 -8.38 14.99
C ASN A 142 -7.41 -7.69 13.62
N VAL A 143 -8.32 -8.05 12.73
CA VAL A 143 -8.43 -7.46 11.39
C VAL A 143 -9.73 -6.65 11.27
N ILE A 144 -9.61 -5.47 10.71
CA ILE A 144 -10.73 -4.57 10.41
C ILE A 144 -10.74 -4.35 8.90
N VAL A 145 -11.79 -4.80 8.25
CA VAL A 145 -12.02 -4.46 6.84
C VAL A 145 -12.78 -3.15 6.79
N THR A 146 -12.18 -2.14 6.17
CA THR A 146 -12.80 -0.82 6.01
C THR A 146 -13.85 -0.82 4.90
N SER A 147 -14.65 0.23 4.80
CA SER A 147 -15.46 0.47 3.61
C SER A 147 -14.57 0.46 2.36
N PRO A 148 -15.07 0.02 1.20
CA PRO A 148 -14.26 -0.01 0.00
C PRO A 148 -13.88 1.40 -0.46
N HIS A 149 -12.63 1.57 -0.88
CA HIS A 149 -12.28 2.75 -1.64
C HIS A 149 -12.69 2.60 -3.11
N LYS A 150 -12.78 3.72 -3.79
CA LYS A 150 -12.93 3.80 -5.24
C LYS A 150 -11.57 4.19 -5.80
N VAL A 151 -11.34 4.14 -7.02
CA VAL A 151 -10.17 4.53 -7.79
C VAL A 151 -8.82 4.23 -7.10
N TYR A 152 -8.34 5.06 -6.18
CA TYR A 152 -6.96 4.88 -5.66
C TYR A 152 -6.81 5.06 -4.16
N GLY A 153 -7.46 6.03 -3.57
CA GLY A 153 -7.14 6.51 -2.24
C GLY A 153 -8.25 6.30 -1.22
N PRO A 154 -7.92 6.49 0.06
CA PRO A 154 -8.86 6.32 1.15
C PRO A 154 -9.87 7.47 1.26
N GLU A 155 -9.83 8.49 0.40
CA GLU A 155 -10.77 9.62 0.43
C GLU A 155 -12.23 9.18 0.24
N SER A 156 -12.43 8.04 -0.42
CA SER A 156 -13.76 7.46 -0.66
C SER A 156 -14.14 6.37 0.34
N ASN A 157 -13.31 6.09 1.36
CA ASN A 157 -13.61 5.12 2.40
C ASN A 157 -13.42 5.69 3.82
N ASP A 158 -13.52 4.84 4.83
CA ASP A 158 -13.45 5.24 6.24
C ASP A 158 -12.12 4.87 6.93
N LEU A 159 -11.04 4.55 6.18
CA LEU A 159 -9.79 4.06 6.76
C LEU A 159 -9.20 5.03 7.78
N ALA A 160 -9.02 6.31 7.43
CA ALA A 160 -8.45 7.30 8.34
C ALA A 160 -9.33 7.52 9.58
N LEU A 161 -10.65 7.47 9.43
CA LEU A 161 -11.59 7.52 10.55
C LEU A 161 -11.41 6.31 11.48
N GLN A 162 -11.35 5.10 10.94
CA GLN A 162 -11.20 3.87 11.70
C GLN A 162 -9.85 3.85 12.44
N LEU A 163 -8.76 4.18 11.77
CA LEU A 163 -7.44 4.29 12.41
C LEU A 163 -7.48 5.22 13.62
N ARG A 164 -8.04 6.43 13.48
CA ARG A 164 -8.14 7.42 14.55
C ARG A 164 -9.06 6.98 15.69
N LYS A 165 -10.21 6.41 15.37
CA LYS A 165 -11.19 5.93 16.37
C LYS A 165 -10.64 4.78 17.20
N HIS A 166 -9.74 3.97 16.63
CA HIS A 166 -9.04 2.91 17.34
C HIS A 166 -7.72 3.36 18.00
N GLY A 167 -7.36 4.64 17.91
CA GLY A 167 -6.20 5.22 18.62
C GLY A 167 -4.86 5.01 17.91
N PHE A 168 -4.86 4.69 16.60
CA PHE A 168 -3.66 4.56 15.79
C PHE A 168 -3.28 5.87 15.13
N ASN A 169 -1.98 6.17 15.08
CA ASN A 169 -1.41 7.31 14.38
C ASN A 169 -0.13 6.93 13.60
N LYS A 170 0.24 5.65 13.62
CA LYS A 170 1.38 5.08 12.90
C LYS A 170 0.91 3.93 12.04
N VAL A 171 1.39 3.88 10.80
CA VAL A 171 0.97 2.90 9.81
C VAL A 171 2.17 2.23 9.16
N VAL A 172 2.14 0.90 9.13
CA VAL A 172 2.98 0.07 8.26
C VAL A 172 2.13 -0.33 7.06
N LEU A 173 2.40 0.25 5.90
CA LEU A 173 1.59 0.14 4.70
C LEU A 173 2.17 -0.86 3.71
N ALA A 174 1.32 -1.72 3.17
CA ALA A 174 1.62 -2.70 2.11
C ALA A 174 0.37 -2.95 1.25
N GLY A 175 0.48 -3.81 0.25
CA GLY A 175 -0.64 -4.20 -0.62
C GLY A 175 -0.49 -3.71 -2.05
N MET A 176 -1.57 -3.62 -2.79
CA MET A 176 -1.58 -3.34 -4.22
C MET A 176 -2.28 -2.00 -4.52
N SER A 177 -2.02 -1.34 -5.62
CA SER A 177 -0.83 -1.42 -6.45
C SER A 177 0.15 -0.32 -6.04
N ALA A 178 1.44 -0.59 -6.11
CA ALA A 178 2.49 0.26 -5.54
C ALA A 178 2.36 1.74 -5.89
N ASN A 179 2.30 2.08 -7.19
CA ASN A 179 2.23 3.45 -7.72
C ASN A 179 0.81 4.02 -7.83
N LEU A 180 -0.19 3.29 -7.34
CA LEU A 180 -1.60 3.68 -7.41
C LEU A 180 -2.18 3.68 -5.98
N CYS A 181 -2.97 2.67 -5.63
CA CYS A 181 -3.68 2.63 -4.35
C CYS A 181 -2.73 2.70 -3.14
N THR A 182 -1.62 1.94 -3.12
CA THR A 182 -0.66 1.99 -2.01
C THR A 182 -0.02 3.37 -1.87
N GLU A 183 0.41 3.99 -2.98
CA GLU A 183 0.99 5.34 -2.96
C GLU A 183 -0.05 6.39 -2.56
N SER A 184 -1.28 6.31 -3.09
CA SER A 184 -2.35 7.24 -2.74
C SER A 184 -2.70 7.16 -1.26
N HIS A 185 -2.80 5.95 -0.69
CA HIS A 185 -3.00 5.75 0.75
C HIS A 185 -1.85 6.35 1.57
N MET A 186 -0.59 6.16 1.13
CA MET A 186 0.55 6.79 1.79
C MET A 186 0.41 8.32 1.82
N ARG A 187 0.11 8.95 0.68
CA ARG A 187 -0.02 10.40 0.55
C ARG A 187 -1.13 10.96 1.43
N ASP A 188 -2.33 10.38 1.34
CA ASP A 188 -3.48 10.83 2.12
C ASP A 188 -3.24 10.66 3.63
N LEU A 189 -2.72 9.51 4.06
CA LEU A 189 -2.43 9.27 5.47
C LEU A 189 -1.37 10.22 6.02
N VAL A 190 -0.31 10.53 5.25
CA VAL A 190 0.70 11.54 5.65
C VAL A 190 0.05 12.92 5.80
N GLU A 191 -0.72 13.38 4.81
CA GLU A 191 -1.44 14.66 4.87
C GLU A 191 -2.51 14.68 5.97
N SER A 192 -3.06 13.52 6.31
CA SER A 192 -3.99 13.33 7.43
C SER A 192 -3.29 13.26 8.79
N GLY A 193 -1.96 13.41 8.85
CA GLY A 193 -1.17 13.51 10.09
C GLY A 193 -0.79 12.16 10.70
N PHE A 194 -0.75 11.09 9.90
CA PHE A 194 -0.19 9.80 10.33
C PHE A 194 1.31 9.72 10.01
N GLU A 195 2.04 9.01 10.86
CA GLU A 195 3.40 8.55 10.52
C GLU A 195 3.29 7.26 9.70
N VAL A 196 3.79 7.29 8.46
CA VAL A 196 3.61 6.18 7.51
C VAL A 196 4.94 5.61 7.09
N SER A 197 5.13 4.31 7.28
CA SER A 197 6.19 3.53 6.64
C SER A 197 5.62 2.60 5.59
N VAL A 198 6.37 2.33 4.53
CA VAL A 198 5.97 1.44 3.44
C VAL A 198 6.85 0.20 3.40
N VAL A 199 6.25 -0.97 3.18
CA VAL A 199 6.98 -2.23 2.98
C VAL A 199 7.12 -2.49 1.49
N LYS A 200 8.26 -2.10 0.93
CA LYS A 200 8.48 -2.00 -0.53
C LYS A 200 8.37 -3.31 -1.31
N ASP A 201 8.70 -4.43 -0.71
CA ASP A 201 8.63 -5.76 -1.31
C ASP A 201 7.33 -6.53 -0.97
N ALA A 202 6.45 -5.91 -0.15
CA ALA A 202 5.08 -6.36 0.07
C ALA A 202 4.08 -5.55 -0.79
N THR A 203 4.53 -5.04 -1.93
CA THR A 203 3.73 -4.36 -2.94
C THR A 203 4.31 -4.62 -4.33
N ALA A 204 3.52 -4.46 -5.36
CA ALA A 204 3.90 -4.61 -6.76
C ALA A 204 3.09 -3.65 -7.63
N ALA A 205 3.45 -3.53 -8.91
CA ALA A 205 2.72 -2.67 -9.84
C ALA A 205 2.77 -3.20 -11.26
N ALA A 206 1.98 -2.60 -12.15
CA ALA A 206 1.99 -2.92 -13.56
C ALA A 206 3.33 -2.56 -14.22
N ILE A 207 3.81 -3.48 -15.06
CA ILE A 207 4.95 -3.28 -15.96
C ILE A 207 4.41 -3.36 -17.40
N LEU A 208 4.50 -2.25 -18.10
CA LEU A 208 4.06 -2.10 -19.49
C LEU A 208 5.22 -1.59 -20.35
N PRO A 209 5.20 -1.73 -21.68
CA PRO A 209 6.24 -1.19 -22.54
C PRO A 209 6.51 0.30 -22.26
N GLY A 210 7.72 0.62 -21.80
CA GLY A 210 8.13 1.98 -21.46
C GLY A 210 7.59 2.54 -20.13
N MET A 211 6.86 1.74 -19.33
CA MET A 211 6.30 2.15 -18.04
C MET A 211 6.53 1.07 -16.99
N ASN A 212 7.24 1.41 -15.91
CA ASN A 212 7.41 0.55 -14.74
C ASN A 212 6.82 1.25 -13.52
N GLY A 213 5.61 0.84 -13.13
CA GLY A 213 4.90 1.43 -12.00
C GLY A 213 5.59 1.18 -10.66
N TYR A 214 6.27 0.04 -10.51
CA TYR A 214 6.99 -0.28 -9.28
C TYR A 214 8.19 0.64 -9.06
N GLU A 215 9.01 0.85 -10.08
CA GLU A 215 10.15 1.79 -10.00
C GLU A 215 9.67 3.23 -9.73
N ALA A 216 8.58 3.65 -10.35
CA ALA A 216 7.98 4.96 -10.10
C ALA A 216 7.56 5.11 -8.63
N ALA A 217 6.91 4.08 -8.07
CA ALA A 217 6.52 4.06 -6.67
C ALA A 217 7.70 4.13 -5.70
N LEU A 218 8.78 3.39 -5.97
CA LEU A 218 9.96 3.38 -5.11
C LEU A 218 10.59 4.77 -4.93
N VAL A 219 10.58 5.60 -5.97
CA VAL A 219 11.03 7.00 -5.90
C VAL A 219 10.15 7.77 -4.90
N ASN A 220 8.83 7.67 -5.05
CA ASN A 220 7.87 8.40 -4.23
C ASN A 220 7.85 7.90 -2.78
N PHE A 221 7.92 6.58 -2.56
CA PHE A 221 8.04 6.02 -1.20
C PHE A 221 9.25 6.59 -0.47
N LYS A 222 10.39 6.67 -1.15
CA LYS A 222 11.63 7.19 -0.58
C LYS A 222 11.57 8.68 -0.25
N MET A 223 10.76 9.45 -1.00
CA MET A 223 10.63 10.90 -0.82
C MET A 223 9.56 11.27 0.22
N ILE A 224 8.56 10.43 0.44
CA ILE A 224 7.33 10.81 1.16
C ILE A 224 7.15 10.03 2.47
N ALA A 225 7.42 8.71 2.47
CA ALA A 225 7.25 7.90 3.67
C ALA A 225 8.25 8.28 4.76
N SER A 226 7.86 8.11 6.02
CA SER A 226 8.76 8.27 7.17
C SER A 226 9.91 7.25 7.14
N HIS A 227 9.64 6.05 6.60
CA HIS A 227 10.64 5.01 6.38
C HIS A 227 10.17 4.01 5.32
N VAL A 228 11.12 3.35 4.65
CA VAL A 228 10.84 2.28 3.67
C VAL A 228 11.52 0.99 4.11
N PHE A 229 10.71 0.03 4.52
CA PHE A 229 11.15 -1.30 4.94
C PHE A 229 11.21 -2.30 3.80
N THR A 230 12.07 -3.30 3.92
CA THR A 230 11.80 -4.64 3.37
C THR A 230 10.87 -5.40 4.33
N THR A 231 10.18 -6.44 3.84
CA THR A 231 9.33 -7.30 4.69
C THR A 231 10.11 -7.89 5.87
N LYS A 232 11.35 -8.32 5.64
CA LYS A 232 12.23 -8.85 6.69
C LYS A 232 12.49 -7.82 7.80
N GLU A 233 12.74 -6.57 7.43
CA GLU A 233 12.94 -5.48 8.37
C GLU A 233 11.65 -5.12 9.10
N ALA A 234 10.54 -4.97 8.38
CA ALA A 234 9.23 -4.70 8.96
C ALA A 234 8.82 -5.77 9.98
N VAL A 235 8.92 -7.05 9.63
CA VAL A 235 8.62 -8.17 10.54
C VAL A 235 9.51 -8.14 11.78
N LYS A 236 10.80 -7.83 11.62
CA LYS A 236 11.73 -7.68 12.75
C LYS A 236 11.31 -6.56 13.70
N GLU A 237 10.89 -5.41 13.17
CA GLU A 237 10.42 -4.29 13.98
C GLU A 237 9.05 -4.58 14.63
N LEU A 238 8.09 -5.15 13.86
CA LEU A 238 6.78 -5.54 14.34
C LEU A 238 6.85 -6.59 15.47
N LYS A 239 7.84 -7.49 15.47
CA LYS A 239 8.08 -8.44 16.59
C LYS A 239 8.40 -7.76 17.91
N LYS A 240 8.86 -6.52 17.92
CA LYS A 240 9.10 -5.72 19.12
C LYS A 240 7.82 -5.16 19.73
N PHE A 241 6.69 -5.21 19.01
CA PHE A 241 5.40 -4.73 19.50
C PHE A 241 5.03 -5.39 20.82
N LYS A 242 4.60 -4.57 21.77
CA LYS A 242 4.10 -5.00 23.06
C LYS A 242 2.66 -4.51 23.22
N LYS A 243 1.72 -5.44 23.23
CA LYS A 243 0.34 -5.14 23.65
C LYS A 243 0.38 -4.79 25.15
N MET A 244 -0.23 -3.68 25.52
CA MET A 244 -0.41 -3.33 26.93
C MET A 244 -1.44 -4.25 27.59
#